data_ee6661a26a36da1b55909a66322bd4a5
#
_entry.id   ee6661a26a36da1b55909a66322bd4a5
#
_cell.length_a   1.000
_cell.length_b   1.000
_cell.length_c   1.000
_cell.angle_alpha   90.00
_cell.angle_beta   90.00
_cell.angle_gamma   90.00
#
_symmetry.space_group_name_H-M   'P 1'
#
loop_
_entity.id
_entity.type
_entity.pdbx_description
1 polymer ?
#
loop_
_entity_poly.entity_id
_entity_poly.type
_entity_poly.pdbx_seq_one_letter_code
_entity_poly.pdbx_strand_id
1 'polypeptide(L)'
;PLLDCRACKARHRADKLISQEHHEVNVDAMSFDEMDEFIASHEDIVCPVCGKHDFTPIRKFNLMFKTAIGVTEDSSSTCYLRPETAQGIFVNFANIQRTTRKKLPFGVCQVGKAFRNEITPGNFIFRIREFEQMECEFFCKPGTDLEWFAYWKDFCKNWLLSLGISEENL
;
A
#
# COMPACT_ATOMS: atom_id res chain seq x y z
N PRO A 1 -0.22 -12.25 0.45
CA PRO A 1 -0.51 -13.62 0.92
C PRO A 1 -1.16 -13.60 2.31
N LEU A 2 -2.39 -14.17 2.43
CA LEU A 2 -3.13 -14.28 3.68
C LEU A 2 -3.51 -15.72 3.98
N LEU A 3 -3.41 -16.11 5.24
CA LEU A 3 -3.89 -17.37 5.78
C LEU A 3 -4.61 -17.15 7.12
N ASP A 4 -5.47 -18.07 7.48
CA ASP A 4 -6.17 -18.05 8.76
C ASP A 4 -5.69 -19.22 9.63
N CYS A 5 -5.48 -19.01 10.92
CA CYS A 5 -5.30 -20.08 11.87
C CYS A 5 -6.64 -20.81 12.06
N ARG A 6 -6.68 -22.13 11.82
CA ARG A 6 -7.93 -22.89 11.96
C ARG A 6 -8.38 -23.01 13.41
N ALA A 7 -7.45 -22.97 14.34
CA ALA A 7 -7.73 -23.14 15.76
C ALA A 7 -8.38 -21.90 16.39
N CYS A 8 -7.80 -20.69 16.19
CA CYS A 8 -8.28 -19.46 16.83
C CYS A 8 -8.96 -18.48 15.87
N LYS A 9 -9.01 -18.79 14.57
CA LYS A 9 -9.56 -17.95 13.48
C LYS A 9 -8.83 -16.63 13.27
N ALA A 10 -7.70 -16.44 13.91
CA ALA A 10 -6.87 -15.25 13.67
C ALA A 10 -6.30 -15.26 12.25
N ARG A 11 -6.29 -14.10 11.62
CA ARG A 11 -5.78 -13.91 10.25
C ARG A 11 -4.38 -13.34 10.28
N HIS A 12 -3.50 -13.91 9.47
CA HIS A 12 -2.10 -13.54 9.39
C HIS A 12 -1.65 -13.33 7.94
N ARG A 13 -0.58 -12.58 7.80
CA ARG A 13 0.18 -12.49 6.55
C ARG A 13 1.22 -13.60 6.54
N ALA A 14 1.19 -14.46 5.51
CA ALA A 14 2.12 -15.57 5.35
C ALA A 14 3.58 -15.11 5.29
N ASP A 15 3.85 -14.08 4.49
CA ASP A 15 5.18 -13.48 4.36
C ASP A 15 5.74 -13.00 5.72
N LYS A 16 4.88 -12.45 6.58
CA LYS A 16 5.30 -12.01 7.91
C LYS A 16 5.56 -13.17 8.87
N LEU A 17 4.72 -14.21 8.83
CA LEU A 17 4.93 -15.40 9.66
C LEU A 17 6.26 -16.08 9.34
N ILE A 18 6.57 -16.23 8.04
CA ILE A 18 7.84 -16.82 7.62
C ILE A 18 9.01 -15.93 8.06
N SER A 19 8.95 -14.63 7.76
CA SER A 19 10.06 -13.71 8.08
C SER A 19 10.31 -13.52 9.58
N GLN A 20 9.36 -13.83 10.45
CA GLN A 20 9.53 -13.73 11.90
C GLN A 20 10.40 -14.84 12.46
N GLU A 21 10.28 -16.06 11.93
CA GLU A 21 11.02 -17.24 12.39
C GLU A 21 12.26 -17.51 11.50
N HIS A 22 12.16 -17.17 10.20
CA HIS A 22 13.19 -17.44 9.19
C HIS A 22 13.63 -16.15 8.49
N HIS A 23 14.44 -15.34 9.17
CA HIS A 23 14.92 -14.04 8.65
C HIS A 23 15.85 -14.15 7.44
N GLU A 24 16.48 -15.33 7.23
CA GLU A 24 17.39 -15.63 6.12
C GLU A 24 16.65 -15.91 4.80
N VAL A 25 15.34 -16.16 4.87
CA VAL A 25 14.54 -16.50 3.68
C VAL A 25 14.09 -15.23 2.97
N ASN A 26 14.39 -15.15 1.67
CA ASN A 26 13.87 -14.07 0.83
C ASN A 26 12.41 -14.37 0.43
N VAL A 27 11.49 -14.05 1.30
CA VAL A 27 10.05 -14.31 1.13
C VAL A 27 9.45 -13.55 -0.06
N ASP A 28 10.01 -12.39 -0.42
CA ASP A 28 9.51 -11.58 -1.53
C ASP A 28 9.73 -12.24 -2.90
N ALA A 29 10.67 -13.19 -2.98
CA ALA A 29 10.93 -13.96 -4.19
C ALA A 29 10.06 -15.24 -4.31
N MET A 30 9.33 -15.63 -3.25
CA MET A 30 8.53 -16.84 -3.21
C MET A 30 7.15 -16.64 -3.83
N SER A 31 6.70 -17.63 -4.58
CA SER A 31 5.29 -17.76 -4.97
C SER A 31 4.40 -18.14 -3.79
N PHE A 32 3.09 -18.04 -3.95
CA PHE A 32 2.16 -18.42 -2.88
C PHE A 32 2.18 -19.92 -2.58
N ASP A 33 2.38 -20.75 -3.60
CA ASP A 33 2.48 -22.20 -3.45
C ASP A 33 3.76 -22.57 -2.69
N GLU A 34 4.90 -21.95 -3.02
CA GLU A 34 6.16 -22.12 -2.29
C GLU A 34 6.05 -21.68 -0.82
N MET A 35 5.35 -20.56 -0.54
CA MET A 35 5.09 -20.13 0.83
C MET A 35 4.20 -21.13 1.59
N ASP A 36 3.17 -21.70 0.95
CA ASP A 36 2.31 -22.72 1.55
C ASP A 36 3.09 -23.99 1.89
N GLU A 37 3.92 -24.48 0.97
CA GLU A 37 4.79 -25.63 1.18
C GLU A 37 5.82 -25.36 2.28
N PHE A 38 6.38 -24.15 2.30
CA PHE A 38 7.34 -23.75 3.33
C PHE A 38 6.70 -23.76 4.71
N ILE A 39 5.54 -23.12 4.87
CA ILE A 39 4.82 -23.10 6.16
C ILE A 39 4.43 -24.54 6.56
N ALA A 40 3.95 -25.36 5.63
CA ALA A 40 3.56 -26.75 5.93
C ALA A 40 4.74 -27.63 6.38
N SER A 41 5.96 -27.34 5.92
CA SER A 41 7.18 -28.09 6.25
C SER A 41 7.91 -27.61 7.49
N HIS A 42 7.54 -26.46 8.05
CA HIS A 42 8.20 -25.82 9.20
C HIS A 42 7.23 -25.69 10.38
N GLU A 43 7.22 -26.69 11.27
CA GLU A 43 6.33 -26.74 12.43
C GLU A 43 6.62 -25.66 13.50
N ASP A 44 7.78 -25.03 13.44
CA ASP A 44 8.19 -23.87 14.26
C ASP A 44 7.41 -22.59 13.91
N ILE A 45 6.89 -22.51 12.70
CA ILE A 45 6.01 -21.40 12.29
C ILE A 45 4.63 -21.58 12.93
N VAL A 46 4.42 -20.93 14.06
CA VAL A 46 3.18 -21.07 14.83
C VAL A 46 2.35 -19.79 14.82
N CYS A 47 1.06 -19.93 15.10
CA CYS A 47 0.16 -18.79 15.23
C CYS A 47 0.56 -17.92 16.43
N PRO A 48 0.90 -16.62 16.26
CA PRO A 48 1.29 -15.75 17.35
C PRO A 48 0.20 -15.53 18.43
N VAL A 49 -1.07 -15.87 18.11
CA VAL A 49 -2.18 -15.69 19.02
C VAL A 49 -2.42 -16.93 19.92
N CYS A 50 -2.28 -18.13 19.36
CA CYS A 50 -2.62 -19.35 20.10
C CYS A 50 -1.51 -20.42 20.12
N GLY A 51 -0.37 -20.18 19.52
CA GLY A 51 0.79 -21.08 19.51
C GLY A 51 0.62 -22.37 18.69
N LYS A 52 -0.44 -22.52 17.90
CA LYS A 52 -0.68 -23.74 17.11
C LYS A 52 -0.21 -23.56 15.68
N HIS A 53 0.39 -24.63 15.13
CA HIS A 53 0.69 -24.78 13.73
C HIS A 53 -0.49 -25.48 13.02
N ASP A 54 -1.52 -24.70 12.68
CA ASP A 54 -2.70 -25.19 11.97
C ASP A 54 -3.30 -24.06 11.13
N PHE A 55 -2.87 -23.98 9.88
CA PHE A 55 -3.22 -22.89 8.99
C PHE A 55 -4.07 -23.35 7.80
N THR A 56 -4.84 -22.43 7.24
CA THR A 56 -5.48 -22.60 5.94
C THR A 56 -4.49 -22.37 4.83
N PRO A 57 -4.72 -22.88 3.60
CA PRO A 57 -3.93 -22.46 2.45
C PRO A 57 -3.92 -20.94 2.26
N ILE A 58 -2.85 -20.45 1.67
CA ILE A 58 -2.68 -19.03 1.36
C ILE A 58 -3.70 -18.59 0.34
N ARG A 59 -4.29 -17.42 0.57
CA ARG A 59 -5.25 -16.81 -0.33
C ARG A 59 -4.76 -15.46 -0.80
N LYS A 60 -5.00 -15.17 -2.07
CA LYS A 60 -4.77 -13.85 -2.62
C LYS A 60 -5.75 -12.88 -2.00
N PHE A 61 -5.22 -11.79 -1.45
CA PHE A 61 -6.03 -10.71 -0.92
C PHE A 61 -6.12 -9.57 -1.94
N ASN A 62 -7.32 -9.07 -2.18
CA ASN A 62 -7.53 -7.91 -3.01
C ASN A 62 -7.56 -6.65 -2.14
N LEU A 63 -6.53 -5.83 -2.25
CA LEU A 63 -6.42 -4.55 -1.54
C LEU A 63 -7.40 -3.51 -2.04
N MET A 64 -7.89 -3.64 -3.27
CA MET A 64 -8.88 -2.72 -3.85
C MET A 64 -10.28 -3.24 -3.62
N PHE A 65 -11.21 -2.33 -3.32
CA PHE A 65 -12.63 -2.64 -3.32
C PHE A 65 -13.12 -2.84 -4.73
N LYS A 66 -13.74 -3.99 -4.96
CA LYS A 66 -14.44 -4.31 -6.19
C LYS A 66 -15.87 -3.73 -6.10
N THR A 67 -16.35 -3.13 -7.18
CA THR A 67 -17.72 -2.66 -7.33
C THR A 67 -18.20 -2.90 -8.77
N ALA A 68 -19.45 -2.60 -9.06
CA ALA A 68 -20.00 -2.70 -10.40
C ALA A 68 -20.54 -1.35 -10.86
N ILE A 69 -20.41 -1.05 -12.16
CA ILE A 69 -21.00 0.12 -12.79
C ILE A 69 -22.24 -0.36 -13.57
N GLY A 70 -23.39 0.27 -13.30
CA GLY A 70 -24.65 -0.08 -13.96
C GLY A 70 -25.60 -0.87 -13.06
N VAL A 71 -26.68 -1.36 -13.66
CA VAL A 71 -27.78 -2.03 -12.93
C VAL A 71 -27.62 -3.55 -12.83
N THR A 72 -26.69 -4.13 -13.58
CA THR A 72 -26.38 -5.56 -13.57
C THR A 72 -24.93 -5.79 -13.17
N GLU A 73 -24.71 -6.82 -12.33
CA GLU A 73 -23.38 -7.24 -11.91
C GLU A 73 -22.87 -8.35 -12.82
N ASP A 74 -22.07 -7.99 -13.80
CA ASP A 74 -21.36 -8.92 -14.69
C ASP A 74 -19.87 -8.62 -14.74
N SER A 75 -19.10 -9.43 -15.44
CA SER A 75 -17.65 -9.24 -15.54
C SER A 75 -17.25 -7.95 -16.27
N SER A 76 -18.11 -7.47 -17.20
CA SER A 76 -17.85 -6.26 -17.98
C SER A 76 -18.16 -4.99 -17.19
N SER A 77 -19.05 -5.08 -16.20
CA SER A 77 -19.42 -3.98 -15.32
C SER A 77 -18.48 -3.82 -14.10
N THR A 78 -17.56 -4.77 -13.91
CA THR A 78 -16.64 -4.74 -12.76
C THR A 78 -15.69 -3.56 -12.83
N CYS A 79 -15.62 -2.80 -11.75
CA CYS A 79 -14.61 -1.77 -11.55
C CYS A 79 -14.05 -1.80 -10.12
N TYR A 80 -13.04 -0.98 -9.86
CA TYR A 80 -12.40 -0.92 -8.55
C TYR A 80 -12.36 0.52 -8.05
N LEU A 81 -12.60 0.70 -6.75
CA LEU A 81 -12.38 1.98 -6.11
C LEU A 81 -10.88 2.25 -6.03
N ARG A 82 -10.47 3.48 -6.28
CA ARG A 82 -9.07 3.87 -6.28
C ARG A 82 -8.44 3.73 -4.90
N PRO A 83 -7.27 3.07 -4.76
CA PRO A 83 -6.57 2.92 -3.47
C PRO A 83 -5.72 4.12 -3.10
N GLU A 84 -5.48 5.03 -4.06
CA GLU A 84 -4.70 6.26 -3.93
C GLU A 84 -5.09 7.27 -5.02
N THR A 85 -4.70 8.51 -4.86
CA THR A 85 -5.00 9.58 -5.83
C THR A 85 -3.92 9.72 -6.91
N ALA A 86 -2.73 9.15 -6.71
CA ALA A 86 -1.58 9.25 -7.60
C ALA A 86 -1.85 8.76 -9.02
N GLN A 87 -2.52 7.61 -9.21
CA GLN A 87 -2.80 7.08 -10.55
C GLN A 87 -3.58 8.06 -11.42
N GLY A 88 -4.54 8.78 -10.82
CA GLY A 88 -5.31 9.80 -11.53
C GLY A 88 -4.43 10.95 -12.03
N ILE A 89 -3.40 11.31 -11.28
CA ILE A 89 -2.43 12.34 -11.66
C ILE A 89 -1.58 11.84 -12.83
N PHE A 90 -1.02 10.64 -12.74
CA PHE A 90 -0.17 10.05 -13.80
C PHE A 90 -0.93 9.85 -15.12
N VAL A 91 -2.14 9.30 -15.07
CA VAL A 91 -2.98 9.10 -16.27
C VAL A 91 -3.31 10.43 -16.97
N ASN A 92 -3.50 11.50 -16.19
CA ASN A 92 -3.85 12.81 -16.72
C ASN A 92 -2.64 13.71 -17.00
N PHE A 93 -1.40 13.25 -16.78
CA PHE A 93 -0.19 14.07 -16.95
C PHE A 93 -0.13 14.80 -18.30
N ALA A 94 -0.29 14.08 -19.41
CA ALA A 94 -0.23 14.65 -20.75
C ALA A 94 -1.37 15.68 -20.99
N ASN A 95 -2.56 15.42 -20.46
CA ASN A 95 -3.69 16.36 -20.56
C ASN A 95 -3.40 17.65 -19.77
N ILE A 96 -2.90 17.51 -18.55
CA ILE A 96 -2.57 18.65 -17.69
C ILE A 96 -1.47 19.49 -18.34
N GLN A 97 -0.40 18.86 -18.81
CA GLN A 97 0.70 19.55 -19.48
C GLN A 97 0.22 20.34 -20.70
N ARG A 98 -0.62 19.72 -21.53
CA ARG A 98 -1.16 20.35 -22.74
C ARG A 98 -2.09 21.52 -22.43
N THR A 99 -3.03 21.32 -21.50
CA THR A 99 -4.08 22.33 -21.21
C THR A 99 -3.51 23.50 -20.42
N THR A 100 -2.59 23.27 -19.51
CA THR A 100 -1.94 24.32 -18.72
C THR A 100 -0.71 24.92 -19.38
N ARG A 101 -0.22 24.31 -20.49
CA ARG A 101 1.01 24.69 -21.20
C ARG A 101 2.24 24.73 -20.30
N LYS A 102 2.27 23.93 -19.23
CA LYS A 102 3.41 23.87 -18.30
C LYS A 102 4.59 23.15 -18.91
N LYS A 103 5.78 23.66 -18.58
CA LYS A 103 7.06 23.02 -18.88
C LYS A 103 7.63 22.42 -17.59
N LEU A 104 8.39 21.32 -17.70
CA LEU A 104 9.10 20.76 -16.56
C LEU A 104 10.13 21.75 -15.98
N PRO A 105 10.27 21.84 -14.67
CA PRO A 105 9.53 21.08 -13.65
C PRO A 105 8.17 21.68 -13.32
N PHE A 106 7.21 20.85 -12.90
CA PHE A 106 5.95 21.30 -12.30
C PHE A 106 5.34 20.19 -11.42
N GLY A 107 4.55 20.60 -10.44
CA GLY A 107 3.81 19.68 -9.57
C GLY A 107 2.31 19.68 -9.88
N VAL A 108 1.68 18.56 -9.60
CA VAL A 108 0.23 18.39 -9.63
C VAL A 108 -0.22 17.86 -8.28
N CYS A 109 -1.10 18.59 -7.62
CA CYS A 109 -1.64 18.21 -6.33
C CYS A 109 -3.11 17.81 -6.48
N GLN A 110 -3.51 16.80 -5.71
CA GLN A 110 -4.89 16.36 -5.61
C GLN A 110 -5.26 16.08 -4.16
N VAL A 111 -6.43 16.56 -3.74
CA VAL A 111 -7.08 16.15 -2.50
C VAL A 111 -8.31 15.35 -2.88
N GLY A 112 -8.49 14.17 -2.31
CA GLY A 112 -9.63 13.32 -2.65
C GLY A 112 -9.70 12.03 -1.84
N LYS A 113 -10.83 11.36 -1.98
CA LYS A 113 -11.07 10.06 -1.35
C LYS A 113 -10.22 8.97 -1.94
N ALA A 114 -9.69 8.11 -1.05
CA ALA A 114 -9.04 6.84 -1.40
C ALA A 114 -9.65 5.70 -0.58
N PHE A 115 -9.56 4.48 -1.10
CA PHE A 115 -10.25 3.33 -0.56
C PHE A 115 -9.30 2.14 -0.52
N ARG A 116 -9.04 1.63 0.66
CA ARG A 116 -8.22 0.42 0.82
C ARG A 116 -9.00 -0.64 1.58
N ASN A 117 -9.09 -1.82 1.06
CA ASN A 117 -9.76 -2.94 1.73
C ASN A 117 -8.88 -3.49 2.84
N GLU A 118 -8.76 -2.71 3.93
CA GLU A 118 -7.94 -3.08 5.08
C GLU A 118 -8.47 -4.36 5.74
N ILE A 119 -7.57 -5.30 6.01
CA ILE A 119 -7.91 -6.57 6.64
C ILE A 119 -8.43 -6.34 8.06
N THR A 120 -7.72 -5.51 8.81
CA THR A 120 -8.03 -5.19 10.21
C THR A 120 -8.00 -3.68 10.41
N PRO A 121 -9.11 -2.98 10.16
CA PRO A 121 -9.25 -1.58 10.56
C PRO A 121 -9.02 -1.44 12.06
N GLY A 122 -8.44 -0.33 12.49
CA GLY A 122 -8.13 -0.12 13.89
C GLY A 122 -7.53 1.25 14.17
N ASN A 123 -7.14 1.47 15.43
CA ASN A 123 -6.54 2.71 15.89
C ASN A 123 -7.37 3.95 15.51
N PHE A 124 -8.68 3.89 15.75
CA PHE A 124 -9.63 4.95 15.45
C PHE A 124 -9.59 5.31 13.94
N ILE A 125 -9.18 6.52 13.57
CA ILE A 125 -9.11 6.99 12.18
C ILE A 125 -7.81 6.64 11.46
N PHE A 126 -6.80 6.10 12.15
CA PHE A 126 -5.47 5.87 11.57
C PHE A 126 -5.40 4.67 10.62
N ARG A 127 -6.36 3.72 10.75
CA ARG A 127 -6.48 2.58 9.83
C ARG A 127 -7.94 2.32 9.49
N ILE A 128 -8.43 3.03 8.49
CA ILE A 128 -9.82 2.95 8.00
C ILE A 128 -9.85 2.61 6.51
N ARG A 129 -11.00 2.16 6.03
CA ARG A 129 -11.17 1.70 4.65
C ARG A 129 -11.45 2.81 3.65
N GLU A 130 -12.01 3.92 4.10
CA GLU A 130 -12.27 5.12 3.32
C GLU A 130 -11.63 6.32 4.01
N PHE A 131 -10.76 7.03 3.32
CA PHE A 131 -10.02 8.15 3.87
C PHE A 131 -9.74 9.21 2.79
N GLU A 132 -9.36 10.39 3.22
CA GLU A 132 -8.90 11.43 2.32
C GLU A 132 -7.38 11.40 2.23
N GLN A 133 -6.88 11.56 1.02
CA GLN A 133 -5.46 11.76 0.73
C GLN A 133 -5.24 13.12 0.11
N MET A 134 -4.09 13.69 0.44
CA MET A 134 -3.53 14.84 -0.24
C MET A 134 -2.18 14.42 -0.80
N GLU A 135 -2.07 14.38 -2.12
CA GLU A 135 -0.86 13.96 -2.83
C GLU A 135 -0.40 15.06 -3.77
N CYS A 136 0.91 15.18 -3.92
CA CYS A 136 1.56 16.09 -4.85
C CYS A 136 2.63 15.32 -5.61
N GLU A 137 2.40 15.13 -6.91
CA GLU A 137 3.38 14.52 -7.81
C GLU A 137 4.18 15.60 -8.51
N PHE A 138 5.48 15.61 -8.25
CA PHE A 138 6.40 16.58 -8.85
C PHE A 138 7.16 15.96 -10.01
N PHE A 139 6.96 16.53 -11.19
CA PHE A 139 7.56 16.06 -12.44
C PHE A 139 8.76 16.91 -12.81
N CYS A 140 9.93 16.30 -12.95
CA CYS A 140 11.17 16.94 -13.32
C CYS A 140 11.74 16.37 -14.63
N LYS A 141 12.79 17.00 -15.16
CA LYS A 141 13.49 16.49 -16.35
C LYS A 141 14.29 15.25 -15.96
N PRO A 142 14.39 14.23 -16.85
CA PRO A 142 15.29 13.10 -16.63
C PRO A 142 16.71 13.55 -16.30
N GLY A 143 17.31 12.92 -15.28
CA GLY A 143 18.66 13.22 -14.81
C GLY A 143 18.77 14.39 -13.83
N THR A 144 17.65 15.03 -13.44
CA THR A 144 17.62 16.08 -12.39
C THR A 144 16.92 15.63 -11.12
N ASP A 145 16.60 14.35 -11.02
CA ASP A 145 15.83 13.74 -9.95
C ASP A 145 16.51 13.86 -8.58
N LEU A 146 17.82 13.60 -8.50
CA LEU A 146 18.56 13.70 -7.24
C LEU A 146 18.70 15.15 -6.74
N GLU A 147 18.83 16.11 -7.64
CA GLU A 147 18.86 17.54 -7.30
C GLU A 147 17.52 17.98 -6.69
N TRP A 148 16.41 17.60 -7.35
CA TRP A 148 15.08 17.90 -6.86
C TRP A 148 14.72 17.13 -5.58
N PHE A 149 15.21 15.91 -5.43
CA PHE A 149 15.06 15.16 -4.19
C PHE A 149 15.72 15.90 -3.01
N ALA A 150 16.96 16.36 -3.17
CA ALA A 150 17.65 17.13 -2.15
C ALA A 150 16.89 18.42 -1.79
N TYR A 151 16.44 19.17 -2.82
CA TYR A 151 15.64 20.36 -2.62
C TYR A 151 14.37 20.10 -1.80
N TRP A 152 13.59 19.07 -2.16
CA TRP A 152 12.34 18.77 -1.48
C TRP A 152 12.56 18.22 -0.07
N LYS A 153 13.63 17.48 0.15
CA LYS A 153 14.03 17.01 1.48
C LYS A 153 14.28 18.20 2.42
N ASP A 154 15.06 19.16 1.97
CA ASP A 154 15.36 20.35 2.76
C ASP A 154 14.13 21.25 2.95
N PHE A 155 13.32 21.41 1.92
CA PHE A 155 12.07 22.13 1.99
C PHE A 155 11.12 21.52 3.04
N CYS A 156 10.89 20.21 2.98
CA CYS A 156 9.99 19.52 3.92
C CYS A 156 10.53 19.58 5.35
N LYS A 157 11.83 19.40 5.55
CA LYS A 157 12.46 19.57 6.87
C LYS A 157 12.21 20.94 7.45
N ASN A 158 12.52 22.00 6.69
CA ASN A 158 12.33 23.38 7.14
C ASN A 158 10.85 23.70 7.40
N TRP A 159 9.94 23.17 6.57
CA TRP A 159 8.51 23.31 6.78
C TRP A 159 8.05 22.68 8.10
N LEU A 160 8.47 21.43 8.39
CA LEU A 160 8.14 20.75 9.65
C LEU A 160 8.70 21.49 10.87
N LEU A 161 9.94 22.00 10.79
CA LEU A 161 10.54 22.84 11.85
C LEU A 161 9.73 24.12 12.07
N SER A 162 9.23 24.74 10.98
CA SER A 162 8.39 25.94 11.09
C SER A 162 7.04 25.71 11.76
N LEU A 163 6.56 24.45 11.76
CA LEU A 163 5.35 24.03 12.48
C LEU A 163 5.60 23.70 13.96
N GLY A 164 6.84 23.80 14.42
CA GLY A 164 7.22 23.59 15.83
C GLY A 164 7.63 22.15 16.16
N ILE A 165 7.88 21.30 15.15
CA ILE A 165 8.48 19.97 15.38
C ILE A 165 9.96 20.19 15.68
N SER A 166 10.47 19.59 16.77
CA SER A 166 11.88 19.70 17.10
C SER A 166 12.75 18.86 16.15
N GLU A 167 13.97 19.34 15.86
CA GLU A 167 14.89 18.68 14.91
C GLU A 167 15.27 17.27 15.34
N GLU A 168 15.32 16.99 16.62
CA GLU A 168 15.61 15.65 17.18
C GLU A 168 14.55 14.59 16.86
N ASN A 169 13.34 15.01 16.41
CA ASN A 169 12.22 14.15 16.06
C ASN A 169 12.00 14.03 14.55
N LEU A 170 12.95 14.48 13.71
CA LEU A 170 12.85 14.47 12.24
C LEU A 170 13.80 13.45 11.60
#